data_d240b1156d0f574de26f57d5e1c41bb3
#
_entry.id   d240b1156d0f574de26f57d5e1c41bb3
#
_cell.length_a   1.000
_cell.length_b   1.000
_cell.length_c   1.000
_cell.angle_alpha   90.00
_cell.angle_beta   90.00
_cell.angle_gamma   90.00
#
_symmetry.space_group_name_H-M   'P 1'
#
loop_
_entity.id
_entity.type
_entity.pdbx_description
1 polymer ?
#
loop_
_entity_poly.entity_id
_entity_poly.type
_entity_poly.pdbx_seq_one_letter_code
_entity_poly.pdbx_strand_id
1 'polypeptide(L)'
;LQKYNFCIIKTFVIFITYLVKMPKYFISILYFVLLVKWQQDKDIPILQSFIKSTKIPTDILAYSLLVGIFLIRFTYIGTLGIAPDEAYYWDWSRKLSFGYYDHPPMVAWFIYLSTKLFGDTLRGVKFMAIAASFFATFFSYRLAKKYVSQTSSLLLFIVISNTVILYGIGCFVAVPDIPMILFWSLGLLFAYKFIFEESPLSWFFLGFTMGFGLLSKYIFVLFIISLIIFLICFKSHHHLLRSRRLYGALFIAFIIFLPNIIWNSHHHWITVLFQFHHGLGSNSFTRFDFLGEYITGQIGVLSVFPFIVLFMALISEFKNIFHCPKKGFLILFYVIPFLFFAFASLQKRVEANWASPAYISGLILVPILWETVRAAGKKAAQIFIVVSTGVSCAALVIIMVHIQKPFLPLSPNMDPTSQVRGWKQWAVDIQSLQKTIDPQLSMPVCANRYQEAALLGFYLPNHPKTVSLNFGSRENHYSLAESKKYLLMKNLLLIYPTPDTLLPPDIAAHFERVSYVGAVFLWQDKRTNNPYCVFNVILKKEP
;
A
#
# COMPACT_ATOMS: atom_id res chain seq x y z
N LEU A 1 7.47 -14.37 1.88
CA LEU A 1 6.57 -13.62 0.95
C LEU A 1 5.87 -14.54 -0.06
N GLN A 2 6.48 -15.63 -0.54
CA GLN A 2 5.86 -16.57 -1.50
C GLN A 2 4.57 -17.26 -1.02
N LYS A 3 4.31 -17.36 0.29
CA LYS A 3 3.10 -17.98 0.85
C LYS A 3 1.87 -17.06 0.92
N TYR A 4 2.02 -15.74 0.74
CA TYR A 4 0.99 -14.78 1.13
C TYR A 4 -0.10 -14.55 0.07
N ASN A 5 0.21 -14.59 -1.23
CA ASN A 5 -0.82 -14.39 -2.27
C ASN A 5 -1.81 -15.56 -2.37
N PHE A 6 -1.33 -16.80 -2.22
CA PHE A 6 -2.21 -17.96 -2.12
C PHE A 6 -3.05 -17.93 -0.84
N CYS A 7 -2.50 -17.30 0.20
CA CYS A 7 -3.17 -17.12 1.49
C CYS A 7 -4.34 -16.11 1.39
N ILE A 8 -4.17 -14.99 0.67
CA ILE A 8 -5.24 -13.99 0.50
C ILE A 8 -6.46 -14.63 -0.17
N ILE A 9 -6.24 -15.44 -1.21
CA ILE A 9 -7.33 -16.12 -1.93
C ILE A 9 -7.98 -17.20 -1.06
N LYS A 10 -7.18 -18.06 -0.40
CA LYS A 10 -7.73 -19.04 0.55
C LYS A 10 -8.45 -18.36 1.71
N THR A 11 -7.87 -17.30 2.27
CA THR A 11 -8.49 -16.52 3.35
C THR A 11 -9.80 -15.89 2.88
N PHE A 12 -9.84 -15.39 1.65
CA PHE A 12 -11.04 -14.78 1.09
C PHE A 12 -12.13 -15.83 0.78
N VAL A 13 -11.78 -17.00 0.27
CA VAL A 13 -12.72 -18.13 0.06
C VAL A 13 -13.23 -18.66 1.40
N ILE A 14 -12.35 -18.81 2.39
CA ILE A 14 -12.73 -19.20 3.76
C ILE A 14 -13.62 -18.12 4.38
N PHE A 15 -13.29 -16.85 4.20
CA PHE A 15 -14.07 -15.70 4.66
C PHE A 15 -15.48 -15.68 4.06
N ILE A 16 -15.64 -15.88 2.75
CA ILE A 16 -16.96 -16.02 2.11
C ILE A 16 -17.70 -17.24 2.64
N THR A 17 -17.01 -18.37 2.82
CA THR A 17 -17.62 -19.60 3.34
C THR A 17 -18.11 -19.41 4.80
N TYR A 18 -17.39 -18.61 5.60
CA TYR A 18 -17.80 -18.26 6.96
C TYR A 18 -18.89 -17.19 7.00
N LEU A 19 -18.87 -16.22 6.12
CA LEU A 19 -19.98 -15.25 5.93
C LEU A 19 -21.29 -15.99 5.60
N VAL A 20 -21.22 -17.01 4.76
CA VAL A 20 -22.38 -17.86 4.41
C VAL A 20 -22.83 -18.74 5.59
N LYS A 21 -21.90 -19.14 6.49
CA LYS A 21 -22.20 -19.98 7.67
C LYS A 21 -22.59 -19.21 8.93
N MET A 22 -22.59 -17.86 8.93
CA MET A 22 -22.99 -17.05 10.09
C MET A 22 -24.41 -16.46 9.95
N PRO A 23 -25.49 -17.19 10.37
CA PRO A 23 -26.86 -16.77 10.13
C PRO A 23 -27.22 -15.43 10.79
N LYS A 24 -26.68 -15.13 11.99
CA LYS A 24 -27.01 -13.91 12.75
C LYS A 24 -26.44 -12.63 12.14
N TYR A 25 -25.22 -12.64 11.61
CA TYR A 25 -24.60 -11.48 10.96
C TYR A 25 -25.06 -11.31 9.51
N PHE A 26 -25.33 -12.43 8.83
CA PHE A 26 -25.95 -12.42 7.51
C PHE A 26 -27.36 -11.84 7.58
N ILE A 27 -28.12 -12.17 8.64
CA ILE A 27 -29.44 -11.56 8.91
C ILE A 27 -29.29 -10.06 9.19
N SER A 28 -28.25 -9.59 9.89
CA SER A 28 -28.02 -8.16 10.11
C SER A 28 -27.61 -7.42 8.83
N ILE A 29 -26.79 -8.04 7.99
CA ILE A 29 -26.43 -7.51 6.66
C ILE A 29 -27.66 -7.58 5.74
N LEU A 30 -28.41 -8.69 5.76
CA LEU A 30 -29.67 -8.82 5.02
C LEU A 30 -30.73 -7.85 5.54
N TYR A 31 -30.78 -7.61 6.86
CA TYR A 31 -31.66 -6.61 7.47
C TYR A 31 -31.26 -5.19 7.08
N PHE A 32 -29.96 -4.89 7.00
CA PHE A 32 -29.46 -3.63 6.46
C PHE A 32 -29.78 -3.48 4.96
N VAL A 33 -29.58 -4.55 4.18
CA VAL A 33 -29.95 -4.61 2.75
C VAL A 33 -31.46 -4.53 2.55
N LEU A 34 -32.25 -5.19 3.42
CA LEU A 34 -33.70 -5.12 3.42
C LEU A 34 -34.22 -3.78 3.96
N LEU A 35 -33.55 -3.16 4.91
CA LEU A 35 -33.82 -1.78 5.36
C LEU A 35 -33.55 -0.78 4.23
N VAL A 36 -32.47 -0.96 3.48
CA VAL A 36 -32.17 -0.17 2.28
C VAL A 36 -33.21 -0.44 1.19
N LYS A 37 -33.67 -1.69 1.03
CA LYS A 37 -34.74 -2.06 0.08
C LYS A 37 -36.12 -1.57 0.54
N TRP A 38 -36.46 -1.72 1.82
CA TRP A 38 -37.70 -1.22 2.42
C TRP A 38 -37.78 0.32 2.41
N GLN A 39 -36.62 0.99 2.54
CA GLN A 39 -36.54 2.44 2.39
C GLN A 39 -36.56 2.90 0.92
N GLN A 40 -36.27 2.02 -0.08
CA GLN A 40 -36.40 2.34 -1.50
C GLN A 40 -37.85 2.28 -2.03
N ASP A 41 -38.71 1.46 -1.43
CA ASP A 41 -40.14 1.39 -1.79
C ASP A 41 -40.97 2.54 -1.18
N LYS A 42 -40.45 3.22 -0.18
CA LYS A 42 -40.91 4.53 0.26
C LYS A 42 -39.71 5.45 0.03
N ASP A 43 -39.78 6.29 -1.03
CA ASP A 43 -38.81 7.36 -1.25
C ASP A 43 -38.27 7.83 0.10
N ILE A 44 -36.95 7.77 0.31
CA ILE A 44 -36.37 8.25 1.56
C ILE A 44 -36.59 9.77 1.58
N PRO A 45 -37.77 10.28 2.02
CA PRO A 45 -37.97 11.72 2.08
C PRO A 45 -37.02 12.33 3.09
N ILE A 46 -36.58 11.56 4.11
CA ILE A 46 -35.79 12.08 5.23
C ILE A 46 -34.35 12.42 4.80
N LEU A 47 -33.64 11.55 4.10
CA LEU A 47 -32.28 11.89 3.67
C LEU A 47 -32.27 12.81 2.46
N GLN A 48 -33.18 12.59 1.49
CA GLN A 48 -33.38 13.52 0.38
C GLN A 48 -34.03 14.84 0.81
N SER A 49 -34.96 14.83 1.75
CA SER A 49 -35.53 16.05 2.32
C SER A 49 -34.52 16.74 3.24
N PHE A 50 -33.74 16.02 4.03
CA PHE A 50 -32.66 16.59 4.83
C PHE A 50 -31.59 17.22 3.94
N ILE A 51 -31.13 16.53 2.89
CA ILE A 51 -30.18 17.09 1.91
C ILE A 51 -30.78 18.21 1.08
N LYS A 52 -32.07 18.12 0.69
CA LYS A 52 -32.80 19.20 -0.01
C LYS A 52 -33.19 20.35 0.91
N SER A 53 -33.55 20.07 2.16
CA SER A 53 -33.99 21.11 3.11
C SER A 53 -32.85 21.90 3.72
N THR A 54 -31.65 21.26 3.90
CA THR A 54 -30.50 21.91 4.53
C THR A 54 -29.70 22.78 3.58
N LYS A 55 -29.94 22.73 2.25
CA LYS A 55 -29.15 23.47 1.22
C LYS A 55 -27.62 23.36 1.40
N ILE A 56 -27.12 22.28 2.06
CA ILE A 56 -25.69 22.11 2.31
C ILE A 56 -24.98 21.86 0.98
N PRO A 57 -23.96 22.65 0.61
CA PRO A 57 -23.19 22.43 -0.61
C PRO A 57 -22.54 21.04 -0.61
N THR A 58 -22.53 20.38 -1.79
CA THR A 58 -21.93 19.04 -1.98
C THR A 58 -20.49 18.96 -1.46
N ASP A 59 -19.70 20.01 -1.67
CA ASP A 59 -18.31 20.07 -1.22
C ASP A 59 -18.21 20.02 0.32
N ILE A 60 -19.10 20.65 1.04
CA ILE A 60 -19.12 20.61 2.51
C ILE A 60 -19.39 19.18 2.99
N LEU A 61 -20.40 18.50 2.42
CA LEU A 61 -20.69 17.10 2.76
C LEU A 61 -19.51 16.19 2.44
N ALA A 62 -18.90 16.34 1.27
CA ALA A 62 -17.76 15.57 0.82
C ALA A 62 -16.53 15.75 1.74
N TYR A 63 -16.21 17.00 2.06
CA TYR A 63 -15.05 17.30 2.93
C TYR A 63 -15.32 16.88 4.37
N SER A 64 -16.54 17.04 4.89
CA SER A 64 -16.91 16.53 6.22
C SER A 64 -16.76 15.01 6.30
N LEU A 65 -17.19 14.29 5.25
CA LEU A 65 -17.03 12.83 5.17
C LEU A 65 -15.53 12.44 5.13
N LEU A 66 -14.72 13.10 4.31
CA LEU A 66 -13.29 12.85 4.23
C LEU A 66 -12.59 13.12 5.56
N VAL A 67 -12.90 14.22 6.22
CA VAL A 67 -12.35 14.56 7.54
C VAL A 67 -12.80 13.52 8.58
N GLY A 68 -14.05 13.09 8.56
CA GLY A 68 -14.55 12.03 9.44
C GLY A 68 -13.79 10.71 9.27
N ILE A 69 -13.56 10.27 8.01
CA ILE A 69 -12.75 9.09 7.70
C ILE A 69 -11.31 9.27 8.20
N PHE A 70 -10.71 10.44 7.98
CA PHE A 70 -9.37 10.74 8.45
C PHE A 70 -9.25 10.66 9.98
N LEU A 71 -10.20 11.25 10.72
CA LEU A 71 -10.20 11.21 12.18
C LEU A 71 -10.35 9.79 12.73
N ILE A 72 -11.22 8.97 12.12
CA ILE A 72 -11.34 7.54 12.46
C ILE A 72 -10.00 6.83 12.23
N ARG A 73 -9.36 7.04 11.09
CA ARG A 73 -8.04 6.46 10.78
C ARG A 73 -6.96 6.94 11.75
N PHE A 74 -6.96 8.21 12.12
CA PHE A 74 -6.00 8.80 13.05
C PHE A 74 -6.10 8.18 14.46
N THR A 75 -7.31 7.93 14.95
CA THR A 75 -7.49 7.22 16.23
C THR A 75 -7.01 5.78 16.13
N TYR A 76 -7.30 5.12 15.01
CA TYR A 76 -7.03 3.71 14.80
C TYR A 76 -5.52 3.39 14.66
N ILE A 77 -4.72 4.23 13.97
CA ILE A 77 -3.28 3.97 13.77
C ILE A 77 -2.48 3.91 15.07
N GLY A 78 -2.94 4.52 16.15
CA GLY A 78 -2.27 4.45 17.45
C GLY A 78 -2.38 3.09 18.14
N THR A 79 -3.25 2.23 17.66
CA THR A 79 -3.51 0.89 18.21
C THR A 79 -2.94 -0.24 17.35
N LEU A 80 -2.52 0.07 16.11
CA LEU A 80 -1.94 -0.91 15.19
C LEU A 80 -0.44 -1.07 15.44
N GLY A 81 0.02 -2.33 15.58
CA GLY A 81 1.46 -2.61 15.53
C GLY A 81 2.11 -2.18 14.21
N ILE A 82 3.43 -2.14 14.20
CA ILE A 82 4.21 -1.85 13.00
C ILE A 82 4.40 -3.14 12.18
N ALA A 83 4.24 -3.06 10.87
CA ALA A 83 4.57 -4.16 9.97
C ALA A 83 6.11 -4.27 9.78
N PRO A 84 6.66 -5.47 9.48
CA PRO A 84 8.10 -5.65 9.34
C PRO A 84 8.77 -4.72 8.31
N ASP A 85 8.19 -4.57 7.13
CA ASP A 85 8.73 -3.66 6.10
C ASP A 85 8.55 -2.18 6.48
N GLU A 86 7.48 -1.85 7.20
CA GLU A 86 7.25 -0.50 7.73
C GLU A 86 8.30 -0.10 8.77
N ALA A 87 8.72 -1.04 9.64
CA ALA A 87 9.82 -0.85 10.58
C ALA A 87 11.15 -0.61 9.83
N TYR A 88 11.36 -1.30 8.72
CA TYR A 88 12.52 -1.13 7.86
C TYR A 88 12.56 0.25 7.20
N TYR A 89 11.42 0.76 6.70
CA TYR A 89 11.35 2.13 6.17
C TYR A 89 11.43 3.19 7.26
N TRP A 90 10.98 2.89 8.49
CA TRP A 90 11.23 3.76 9.63
C TRP A 90 12.73 3.85 9.96
N ASP A 91 13.47 2.75 9.93
CA ASP A 91 14.92 2.78 10.16
C ASP A 91 15.65 3.62 9.09
N TRP A 92 15.20 3.58 7.81
CA TRP A 92 15.71 4.49 6.77
C TRP A 92 15.45 5.96 7.11
N SER A 93 14.31 6.28 7.71
CA SER A 93 13.96 7.65 8.07
C SER A 93 14.87 8.26 9.12
N ARG A 94 15.59 7.44 9.87
CA ARG A 94 16.58 7.89 10.89
C ARG A 94 17.85 8.47 10.25
N LYS A 95 18.15 8.10 9.00
CA LYS A 95 19.26 8.65 8.21
C LYS A 95 18.80 8.94 6.79
N LEU A 96 18.32 10.17 6.57
CA LEU A 96 17.79 10.56 5.27
C LEU A 96 18.84 10.48 4.17
N SER A 97 18.44 9.94 3.02
CA SER A 97 19.23 9.81 1.81
C SER A 97 18.37 10.14 0.58
N PHE A 98 18.99 10.28 -0.58
CA PHE A 98 18.30 10.44 -1.87
C PHE A 98 17.97 9.11 -2.56
N GLY A 99 18.35 7.99 -1.95
CA GLY A 99 18.04 6.63 -2.39
C GLY A 99 18.34 5.62 -1.31
N TYR A 100 17.74 4.45 -1.41
CA TYR A 100 17.94 3.30 -0.53
C TYR A 100 18.04 2.04 -1.37
N TYR A 101 18.45 0.92 -0.78
CA TYR A 101 18.67 -0.32 -1.52
C TYR A 101 17.45 -0.75 -2.34
N ASP A 102 16.28 -0.79 -1.70
CA ASP A 102 15.07 -1.37 -2.30
C ASP A 102 14.22 -0.35 -3.07
N HIS A 103 14.18 0.93 -2.65
CA HIS A 103 13.25 1.94 -3.18
C HIS A 103 13.84 3.35 -3.19
N PRO A 104 13.25 4.26 -4.00
CA PRO A 104 13.47 5.71 -3.88
C PRO A 104 13.08 6.26 -2.51
N PRO A 105 13.48 7.51 -2.17
CA PRO A 105 13.54 7.97 -0.79
C PRO A 105 12.21 8.43 -0.16
N MET A 106 11.14 8.63 -0.93
CA MET A 106 9.96 9.39 -0.47
C MET A 106 9.29 8.78 0.76
N VAL A 107 9.24 7.44 0.87
CA VAL A 107 8.65 6.77 2.04
C VAL A 107 9.41 7.13 3.32
N ALA A 108 10.74 7.13 3.26
CA ALA A 108 11.58 7.51 4.40
C ALA A 108 11.41 9.00 4.77
N TRP A 109 11.29 9.89 3.79
CA TRP A 109 11.04 11.31 4.03
C TRP A 109 9.66 11.54 4.66
N PHE A 110 8.64 10.82 4.22
CA PHE A 110 7.30 10.87 4.82
C PHE A 110 7.31 10.40 6.27
N ILE A 111 7.95 9.27 6.56
CA ILE A 111 8.08 8.76 7.93
C ILE A 111 8.89 9.76 8.78
N TYR A 112 9.98 10.32 8.27
CA TYR A 112 10.77 11.33 8.98
C TYR A 112 9.92 12.55 9.38
N LEU A 113 9.17 13.13 8.45
CA LEU A 113 8.29 14.27 8.74
C LEU A 113 7.23 13.90 9.78
N SER A 114 6.70 12.70 9.69
CA SER A 114 5.69 12.18 10.60
C SER A 114 6.24 11.96 12.02
N THR A 115 7.42 11.34 12.13
CA THR A 115 8.08 11.11 13.43
C THR A 115 8.57 12.40 14.07
N LYS A 116 8.87 13.44 13.31
CA LYS A 116 9.14 14.79 13.86
C LYS A 116 7.92 15.41 14.55
N LEU A 117 6.72 15.04 14.12
CA LEU A 117 5.46 15.55 14.71
C LEU A 117 5.00 14.71 15.91
N PHE A 118 5.15 13.38 15.84
CA PHE A 118 4.55 12.44 16.79
C PHE A 118 5.57 11.51 17.49
N GLY A 119 6.89 11.77 17.31
CA GLY A 119 7.97 10.93 17.83
C GLY A 119 8.06 9.57 17.13
N ASP A 120 9.03 8.75 17.57
CA ASP A 120 9.21 7.37 17.12
C ASP A 120 8.15 6.45 17.76
N THR A 121 6.92 6.66 17.38
CA THR A 121 5.72 5.96 17.86
C THR A 121 4.95 5.33 16.70
N LEU A 122 3.99 4.45 17.02
CA LEU A 122 3.09 3.88 16.00
C LEU A 122 2.36 4.97 15.20
N ARG A 123 1.92 6.05 15.87
CA ARG A 123 1.32 7.21 15.19
C ARG A 123 2.35 7.96 14.34
N GLY A 124 3.55 8.15 14.89
CA GLY A 124 4.63 8.83 14.18
C GLY A 124 5.01 8.13 12.87
N VAL A 125 5.09 6.82 12.83
CA VAL A 125 5.37 6.09 11.59
C VAL A 125 4.23 6.19 10.58
N LYS A 126 2.97 6.09 11.03
CA LYS A 126 1.79 5.88 10.16
C LYS A 126 1.04 7.16 9.76
N PHE A 127 1.28 8.29 10.45
CA PHE A 127 0.47 9.51 10.24
C PHE A 127 0.53 10.01 8.80
N MET A 128 1.73 10.13 8.21
CA MET A 128 1.84 10.61 6.82
C MET A 128 1.20 9.64 5.82
N ALA A 129 1.07 8.34 6.14
CA ALA A 129 0.37 7.39 5.28
C ALA A 129 -1.12 7.71 5.21
N ILE A 130 -1.78 7.91 6.37
CA ILE A 130 -3.21 8.28 6.38
C ILE A 130 -3.44 9.69 5.81
N ALA A 131 -2.52 10.64 6.04
CA ALA A 131 -2.60 11.98 5.49
C ALA A 131 -2.47 11.95 3.95
N ALA A 132 -1.52 11.20 3.41
CA ALA A 132 -1.36 11.01 1.97
C ALA A 132 -2.61 10.36 1.34
N SER A 133 -3.20 9.35 2.00
CA SER A 133 -4.45 8.72 1.54
C SER A 133 -5.64 9.70 1.55
N PHE A 134 -5.73 10.56 2.57
CA PHE A 134 -6.73 11.64 2.62
C PHE A 134 -6.58 12.58 1.42
N PHE A 135 -5.37 13.10 1.19
CA PHE A 135 -5.12 14.02 0.08
C PHE A 135 -5.27 13.33 -1.29
N ALA A 136 -4.88 12.05 -1.41
CA ALA A 136 -5.10 11.29 -2.64
C ALA A 136 -6.60 11.20 -2.97
N THR A 137 -7.44 10.89 -2.00
CA THR A 137 -8.90 10.87 -2.19
C THR A 137 -9.44 12.28 -2.47
N PHE A 138 -8.93 13.30 -1.79
CA PHE A 138 -9.33 14.69 -2.04
C PHE A 138 -9.04 15.12 -3.49
N PHE A 139 -7.83 14.87 -4.01
CA PHE A 139 -7.48 15.23 -5.39
C PHE A 139 -8.27 14.41 -6.41
N SER A 140 -8.47 13.12 -6.13
CA SER A 140 -9.31 12.25 -6.98
C SER A 140 -10.78 12.69 -6.97
N TYR A 141 -11.31 13.14 -5.83
CA TYR A 141 -12.65 13.76 -5.74
C TYR A 141 -12.73 15.03 -6.60
N ARG A 142 -11.72 15.90 -6.53
CA ARG A 142 -11.66 17.11 -7.37
C ARG A 142 -11.64 16.77 -8.88
N LEU A 143 -10.99 15.65 -9.23
CA LEU A 143 -11.02 15.15 -10.60
C LEU A 143 -12.39 14.53 -10.93
N ALA A 144 -13.00 13.73 -10.06
CA ALA A 144 -14.31 13.12 -10.27
C ALA A 144 -15.41 14.18 -10.54
N LYS A 145 -15.34 15.34 -9.89
CA LYS A 145 -16.21 16.50 -10.15
C LYS A 145 -16.17 17.03 -11.60
N LYS A 146 -15.14 16.69 -12.37
CA LYS A 146 -15.05 17.06 -13.79
C LYS A 146 -15.85 16.11 -14.69
N TYR A 147 -16.33 15.00 -14.14
CA TYR A 147 -17.06 13.94 -14.85
C TYR A 147 -18.50 13.79 -14.40
N VAL A 148 -18.78 14.02 -13.11
CA VAL A 148 -20.10 13.88 -12.51
C VAL A 148 -20.45 15.09 -11.65
N SER A 149 -21.75 15.40 -11.54
CA SER A 149 -22.23 16.58 -10.81
C SER A 149 -23.17 16.25 -9.66
N GLN A 150 -23.76 15.05 -9.65
CA GLN A 150 -24.73 14.68 -8.61
C GLN A 150 -24.02 14.40 -7.27
N THR A 151 -24.55 14.94 -6.19
CA THR A 151 -24.03 14.73 -4.83
C THR A 151 -23.91 13.25 -4.48
N SER A 152 -24.93 12.44 -4.81
CA SER A 152 -24.90 10.99 -4.56
C SER A 152 -23.75 10.28 -5.27
N SER A 153 -23.43 10.68 -6.51
CA SER A 153 -22.32 10.11 -7.30
C SER A 153 -20.96 10.43 -6.67
N LEU A 154 -20.81 11.66 -6.19
CA LEU A 154 -19.57 12.14 -5.57
C LEU A 154 -19.35 11.52 -4.18
N LEU A 155 -20.41 11.37 -3.39
CA LEU A 155 -20.33 10.66 -2.10
C LEU A 155 -20.07 9.17 -2.29
N LEU A 156 -20.70 8.53 -3.28
CA LEU A 156 -20.42 7.14 -3.65
C LEU A 156 -18.94 6.95 -3.99
N PHE A 157 -18.35 7.88 -4.77
CA PHE A 157 -16.93 7.85 -5.10
C PHE A 157 -16.06 7.87 -3.83
N ILE A 158 -16.34 8.78 -2.88
CA ILE A 158 -15.57 8.86 -1.63
C ILE A 158 -15.69 7.56 -0.84
N VAL A 159 -16.90 7.02 -0.69
CA VAL A 159 -17.12 5.80 0.09
C VAL A 159 -16.40 4.62 -0.57
N ILE A 160 -16.61 4.34 -1.86
CA ILE A 160 -16.00 3.19 -2.52
C ILE A 160 -14.46 3.29 -2.55
N SER A 161 -13.91 4.49 -2.79
CA SER A 161 -12.46 4.71 -2.81
C SER A 161 -11.80 4.51 -1.44
N ASN A 162 -12.54 4.60 -0.33
CA ASN A 162 -12.00 4.42 1.01
C ASN A 162 -12.34 3.06 1.63
N THR A 163 -13.18 2.25 0.98
CA THR A 163 -13.64 0.96 1.51
C THR A 163 -13.13 -0.25 0.75
N VAL A 164 -12.67 -0.10 -0.51
CA VAL A 164 -11.91 -1.18 -1.17
C VAL A 164 -10.68 -1.52 -0.31
N ILE A 165 -10.39 -2.82 -0.13
CA ILE A 165 -9.36 -3.31 0.80
C ILE A 165 -8.02 -2.64 0.54
N LEU A 166 -7.65 -2.46 -0.73
CA LEU A 166 -6.39 -1.85 -1.17
C LEU A 166 -6.14 -0.48 -0.53
N TYR A 167 -7.16 0.40 -0.51
CA TYR A 167 -7.02 1.75 0.02
C TYR A 167 -7.57 1.88 1.45
N GLY A 168 -8.54 1.02 1.81
CA GLY A 168 -9.14 1.03 3.14
C GLY A 168 -8.20 0.51 4.22
N ILE A 169 -7.46 -0.57 3.92
CA ILE A 169 -6.46 -1.18 4.81
C ILE A 169 -5.05 -0.71 4.46
N GLY A 170 -4.72 -0.62 3.16
CA GLY A 170 -3.38 -0.23 2.71
C GLY A 170 -2.91 1.12 3.24
N CYS A 171 -3.83 2.07 3.50
CA CYS A 171 -3.50 3.38 4.06
C CYS A 171 -2.92 3.32 5.49
N PHE A 172 -3.04 2.19 6.20
CA PHE A 172 -2.52 2.03 7.55
C PHE A 172 -1.06 1.60 7.61
N VAL A 173 -0.45 1.32 6.47
CA VAL A 173 0.94 0.84 6.37
C VAL A 173 1.78 1.86 5.60
N ALA A 174 2.84 2.36 6.23
CA ALA A 174 3.74 3.34 5.61
C ALA A 174 4.73 2.64 4.66
N VAL A 175 4.32 2.47 3.40
CA VAL A 175 5.07 1.82 2.32
C VAL A 175 5.22 2.76 1.11
N PRO A 176 6.14 2.51 0.17
CA PRO A 176 6.39 3.36 -1.00
C PRO A 176 5.17 3.59 -1.90
N ASP A 177 4.19 2.69 -1.86
CA ASP A 177 2.93 2.83 -2.60
C ASP A 177 2.11 4.05 -2.15
N ILE A 178 2.18 4.42 -0.88
CA ILE A 178 1.36 5.50 -0.32
C ILE A 178 1.73 6.87 -0.89
N PRO A 179 2.98 7.36 -0.84
CA PRO A 179 3.33 8.60 -1.50
C PRO A 179 3.13 8.52 -3.03
N MET A 180 3.35 7.35 -3.65
CA MET A 180 3.08 7.16 -5.07
C MET A 180 1.60 7.40 -5.41
N ILE A 181 0.66 6.83 -4.65
CA ILE A 181 -0.80 7.02 -4.83
C ILE A 181 -1.18 8.51 -4.69
N LEU A 182 -0.60 9.20 -3.72
CA LEU A 182 -0.80 10.65 -3.55
C LEU A 182 -0.40 11.42 -4.82
N PHE A 183 0.85 11.23 -5.27
CA PHE A 183 1.35 11.95 -6.45
C PHE A 183 0.69 11.49 -7.74
N TRP A 184 0.25 10.24 -7.85
CA TRP A 184 -0.55 9.77 -8.98
C TRP A 184 -1.90 10.48 -9.04
N SER A 185 -2.60 10.59 -7.91
CA SER A 185 -3.89 11.29 -7.82
C SER A 185 -3.77 12.79 -8.17
N LEU A 186 -2.74 13.42 -7.63
CA LEU A 186 -2.42 14.82 -7.90
C LEU A 186 -2.01 15.01 -9.37
N GLY A 187 -1.21 14.09 -9.90
CA GLY A 187 -0.78 14.05 -11.29
C GLY A 187 -1.96 13.94 -12.26
N LEU A 188 -2.92 13.06 -12.00
CA LEU A 188 -4.15 12.94 -12.79
C LEU A 188 -4.94 14.26 -12.83
N LEU A 189 -5.07 14.93 -11.69
CA LEU A 189 -5.77 16.22 -11.64
C LEU A 189 -5.04 17.29 -12.45
N PHE A 190 -3.70 17.39 -12.35
CA PHE A 190 -2.94 18.39 -13.11
C PHE A 190 -2.77 18.02 -14.58
N ALA A 191 -2.69 16.73 -14.92
CA ALA A 191 -2.73 16.28 -16.31
C ALA A 191 -4.09 16.64 -16.96
N TYR A 192 -5.21 16.41 -16.24
CA TYR A 192 -6.53 16.84 -16.72
C TYR A 192 -6.58 18.35 -16.96
N LYS A 193 -6.11 19.15 -16.00
CA LYS A 193 -6.07 20.61 -16.15
C LYS A 193 -5.15 21.07 -17.30
N PHE A 194 -4.04 20.39 -17.51
CA PHE A 194 -3.10 20.67 -18.58
C PHE A 194 -3.70 20.36 -19.95
N ILE A 195 -4.39 19.21 -20.07
CA ILE A 195 -4.90 18.71 -21.35
C ILE A 195 -6.23 19.38 -21.73
N PHE A 196 -7.18 19.51 -20.79
CA PHE A 196 -8.56 19.89 -21.09
C PHE A 196 -8.95 21.28 -20.65
N GLU A 197 -8.20 21.89 -19.72
CA GLU A 197 -8.50 23.24 -19.22
C GLU A 197 -7.43 24.27 -19.63
N GLU A 198 -6.32 23.82 -20.20
CA GLU A 198 -5.15 24.65 -20.59
C GLU A 198 -4.69 25.61 -19.49
N SER A 199 -4.90 25.24 -18.23
CA SER A 199 -4.60 26.07 -17.07
C SER A 199 -3.12 26.49 -17.06
N PRO A 200 -2.80 27.78 -16.87
CA PRO A 200 -1.46 28.33 -17.09
C PRO A 200 -0.34 27.66 -16.30
N LEU A 201 -0.59 27.28 -15.05
CA LEU A 201 0.39 26.66 -14.14
C LEU A 201 0.27 25.14 -14.05
N SER A 202 -0.68 24.52 -14.75
CA SER A 202 -0.92 23.08 -14.64
C SER A 202 0.29 22.24 -15.04
N TRP A 203 1.04 22.67 -16.07
CA TRP A 203 2.25 21.99 -16.52
C TRP A 203 3.36 21.99 -15.46
N PHE A 204 3.51 23.11 -14.71
CA PHE A 204 4.50 23.21 -13.64
C PHE A 204 4.20 22.22 -12.51
N PHE A 205 2.96 22.22 -12.01
CA PHE A 205 2.53 21.26 -10.98
C PHE A 205 2.51 19.82 -11.48
N LEU A 206 2.24 19.58 -12.77
CA LEU A 206 2.35 18.25 -13.39
C LEU A 206 3.80 17.76 -13.33
N GLY A 207 4.78 18.61 -13.68
CA GLY A 207 6.20 18.29 -13.57
C GLY A 207 6.61 17.96 -12.12
N PHE A 208 6.13 18.76 -11.18
CA PHE A 208 6.35 18.54 -9.76
C PHE A 208 5.82 17.17 -9.30
N THR A 209 4.59 16.83 -9.68
CA THR A 209 3.99 15.55 -9.31
C THR A 209 4.69 14.37 -9.97
N MET A 210 5.13 14.50 -11.22
CA MET A 210 5.91 13.44 -11.90
C MET A 210 7.25 13.21 -11.21
N GLY A 211 7.98 14.27 -10.84
CA GLY A 211 9.27 14.15 -10.15
C GLY A 211 9.15 13.48 -8.77
N PHE A 212 8.24 13.96 -7.93
CA PHE A 212 8.00 13.35 -6.61
C PHE A 212 7.36 11.96 -6.70
N GLY A 213 6.56 11.70 -7.72
CA GLY A 213 6.04 10.38 -8.01
C GLY A 213 7.15 9.37 -8.31
N LEU A 214 8.14 9.72 -9.14
CA LEU A 214 9.33 8.91 -9.41
C LEU A 214 10.18 8.70 -8.15
N LEU A 215 10.32 9.72 -7.29
CA LEU A 215 10.98 9.60 -6.00
C LEU A 215 10.20 8.73 -4.99
N SER A 216 8.93 8.45 -5.26
CA SER A 216 8.10 7.56 -4.43
C SER A 216 8.29 6.09 -4.81
N LYS A 217 8.17 5.78 -6.11
CA LYS A 217 8.35 4.41 -6.63
C LYS A 217 8.62 4.48 -8.14
N TYR A 218 9.58 3.70 -8.65
CA TYR A 218 9.97 3.78 -10.08
C TYR A 218 8.84 3.41 -11.04
N ILE A 219 7.89 2.59 -10.61
CA ILE A 219 6.71 2.27 -11.44
C ILE A 219 5.86 3.50 -11.78
N PHE A 220 6.09 4.65 -11.13
CA PHE A 220 5.45 5.92 -11.51
C PHE A 220 5.79 6.35 -12.95
N VAL A 221 6.83 5.79 -13.55
CA VAL A 221 7.12 5.97 -14.99
C VAL A 221 5.92 5.60 -15.87
N LEU A 222 5.08 4.65 -15.42
CA LEU A 222 3.85 4.27 -16.12
C LEU A 222 2.83 5.41 -16.20
N PHE A 223 2.87 6.38 -15.27
CA PHE A 223 2.08 7.61 -15.38
C PHE A 223 2.51 8.43 -16.59
N ILE A 224 3.81 8.64 -16.77
CA ILE A 224 4.39 9.41 -17.89
C ILE A 224 4.08 8.69 -19.21
N ILE A 225 4.26 7.36 -19.24
CA ILE A 225 3.92 6.53 -20.40
C ILE A 225 2.43 6.67 -20.74
N SER A 226 1.54 6.59 -19.74
CA SER A 226 0.09 6.75 -19.93
C SER A 226 -0.27 8.13 -20.50
N LEU A 227 0.39 9.19 -20.00
CA LEU A 227 0.21 10.54 -20.50
C LEU A 227 0.63 10.65 -21.99
N ILE A 228 1.80 10.16 -22.34
CA ILE A 228 2.31 10.22 -23.71
C ILE A 228 1.45 9.37 -24.67
N ILE A 229 1.06 8.15 -24.26
CA ILE A 229 0.17 7.29 -25.05
C ILE A 229 -1.19 7.99 -25.26
N PHE A 230 -1.75 8.63 -24.21
CA PHE A 230 -2.98 9.41 -24.35
C PHE A 230 -2.83 10.49 -25.41
N LEU A 231 -1.77 11.29 -25.35
CA LEU A 231 -1.52 12.36 -26.30
C LEU A 231 -1.31 11.83 -27.73
N ILE A 232 -0.75 10.64 -27.91
CA ILE A 232 -0.59 9.98 -29.21
C ILE A 232 -1.93 9.45 -29.74
N CYS A 233 -2.76 8.85 -28.90
CA CYS A 233 -4.02 8.24 -29.30
C CYS A 233 -5.09 9.27 -29.68
N PHE A 234 -5.08 10.47 -29.06
CA PHE A 234 -6.12 11.49 -29.29
C PHE A 234 -5.61 12.64 -30.15
N LYS A 235 -5.89 12.60 -31.46
CA LYS A 235 -5.46 13.58 -32.47
C LYS A 235 -5.78 15.02 -32.10
N SER A 236 -6.92 15.27 -31.42
CA SER A 236 -7.32 16.60 -30.94
C SER A 236 -6.32 17.23 -29.97
N HIS A 237 -5.45 16.42 -29.35
CA HIS A 237 -4.47 16.87 -28.35
C HIS A 237 -3.01 16.69 -28.81
N HIS A 238 -2.76 16.30 -30.09
CA HIS A 238 -1.41 16.11 -30.64
C HIS A 238 -0.55 17.37 -30.56
N HIS A 239 -1.15 18.57 -30.61
CA HIS A 239 -0.42 19.84 -30.46
C HIS A 239 0.32 19.94 -29.14
N LEU A 240 -0.17 19.27 -28.08
CA LEU A 240 0.50 19.25 -26.77
C LEU A 240 1.82 18.47 -26.80
N LEU A 241 2.00 17.49 -27.70
CA LEU A 241 3.28 16.79 -27.90
C LEU A 241 4.39 17.74 -28.37
N ARG A 242 4.04 18.86 -29.00
CA ARG A 242 4.99 19.91 -29.46
C ARG A 242 5.05 21.10 -28.50
N SER A 243 4.30 21.06 -27.40
CA SER A 243 4.18 22.16 -26.45
C SER A 243 5.45 22.29 -25.59
N ARG A 244 6.04 23.50 -25.56
CA ARG A 244 7.12 23.81 -24.60
C ARG A 244 6.75 23.54 -23.14
N ARG A 245 5.46 23.64 -22.81
CA ARG A 245 4.96 23.37 -21.45
C ARG A 245 5.07 21.89 -21.08
N LEU A 246 4.84 20.96 -22.01
CA LEU A 246 5.04 19.52 -21.77
C LEU A 246 6.51 19.22 -21.48
N TYR A 247 7.42 19.72 -22.31
CA TYR A 247 8.85 19.55 -22.12
C TYR A 247 9.35 20.23 -20.84
N GLY A 248 8.79 21.39 -20.49
CA GLY A 248 9.04 22.05 -19.22
C GLY A 248 8.61 21.19 -18.02
N ALA A 249 7.44 20.53 -18.09
CA ALA A 249 6.98 19.60 -17.05
C ALA A 249 7.92 18.39 -16.93
N LEU A 250 8.34 17.79 -18.04
CA LEU A 250 9.29 16.67 -18.05
C LEU A 250 10.66 17.08 -17.50
N PHE A 251 11.12 18.30 -17.82
CA PHE A 251 12.37 18.84 -17.31
C PHE A 251 12.32 19.07 -15.80
N ILE A 252 11.22 19.63 -15.27
CA ILE A 252 11.02 19.78 -13.82
C ILE A 252 11.03 18.41 -13.14
N ALA A 253 10.33 17.43 -13.71
CA ALA A 253 10.31 16.06 -13.18
C ALA A 253 11.72 15.46 -13.14
N PHE A 254 12.51 15.67 -14.19
CA PHE A 254 13.90 15.22 -14.26
C PHE A 254 14.77 15.88 -13.18
N ILE A 255 14.69 17.21 -13.03
CA ILE A 255 15.48 17.96 -12.02
C ILE A 255 15.15 17.47 -10.60
N ILE A 256 13.86 17.24 -10.29
CA ILE A 256 13.44 16.72 -8.97
C ILE A 256 13.95 15.30 -8.75
N PHE A 257 13.97 14.48 -9.79
CA PHE A 257 14.43 13.09 -9.71
C PHE A 257 15.96 12.96 -9.78
N LEU A 258 16.67 13.96 -10.28
CA LEU A 258 18.13 13.95 -10.50
C LEU A 258 18.96 13.55 -9.26
N PRO A 259 18.64 14.02 -8.02
CA PRO A 259 19.38 13.58 -6.83
C PRO A 259 19.35 12.06 -6.61
N ASN A 260 18.25 11.40 -6.96
CA ASN A 260 18.16 9.93 -6.88
C ASN A 260 19.00 9.24 -7.97
N ILE A 261 19.06 9.81 -9.18
CA ILE A 261 19.94 9.33 -10.25
C ILE A 261 21.41 9.42 -9.81
N ILE A 262 21.83 10.57 -9.26
CA ILE A 262 23.17 10.78 -8.74
C ILE A 262 23.49 9.79 -7.60
N TRP A 263 22.56 9.61 -6.67
CA TRP A 263 22.73 8.63 -5.59
C TRP A 263 22.95 7.21 -6.15
N ASN A 264 22.13 6.78 -7.11
CA ASN A 264 22.25 5.47 -7.74
C ASN A 264 23.59 5.30 -8.48
N SER A 265 24.07 6.34 -9.18
CA SER A 265 25.36 6.29 -9.89
C SER A 265 26.54 6.06 -8.92
N HIS A 266 26.48 6.64 -7.72
CA HIS A 266 27.47 6.42 -6.66
C HIS A 266 27.33 5.08 -5.92
N HIS A 267 26.18 4.40 -6.08
CA HIS A 267 25.88 3.11 -5.45
C HIS A 267 25.69 1.99 -6.48
N HIS A 268 26.42 2.04 -7.60
CA HIS A 268 26.43 0.99 -8.64
C HIS A 268 25.04 0.64 -9.18
N TRP A 269 24.11 1.61 -9.23
CA TRP A 269 22.73 1.45 -9.71
C TRP A 269 21.93 0.40 -8.96
N ILE A 270 22.27 0.15 -7.69
CA ILE A 270 21.78 -0.97 -6.91
C ILE A 270 20.24 -0.99 -6.82
N THR A 271 19.59 0.17 -6.58
CA THR A 271 18.12 0.23 -6.49
C THR A 271 17.46 -0.06 -7.84
N VAL A 272 18.01 0.49 -8.92
CA VAL A 272 17.47 0.29 -10.27
C VAL A 272 17.61 -1.16 -10.69
N LEU A 273 18.77 -1.76 -10.49
CA LEU A 273 19.05 -3.17 -10.78
C LEU A 273 18.17 -4.08 -9.93
N PHE A 274 18.07 -3.80 -8.64
CA PHE A 274 17.18 -4.56 -7.74
C PHE A 274 15.73 -4.53 -8.23
N GLN A 275 15.19 -3.34 -8.52
CA GLN A 275 13.81 -3.22 -8.98
C GLN A 275 13.60 -3.87 -10.36
N PHE A 276 14.57 -3.78 -11.25
CA PHE A 276 14.51 -4.45 -12.55
C PHE A 276 14.48 -5.97 -12.40
N HIS A 277 15.42 -6.55 -11.64
CA HIS A 277 15.44 -7.99 -11.39
C HIS A 277 14.23 -8.46 -10.58
N HIS A 278 13.77 -7.65 -9.65
CA HIS A 278 12.58 -7.99 -8.84
C HIS A 278 11.28 -7.92 -9.64
N GLY A 279 11.14 -6.96 -10.55
CA GLY A 279 9.92 -6.72 -11.33
C GLY A 279 9.87 -7.42 -12.68
N LEU A 280 10.98 -7.53 -13.39
CA LEU A 280 11.06 -7.96 -14.80
C LEU A 280 12.01 -9.15 -15.02
N GLY A 281 12.48 -9.83 -13.95
CA GLY A 281 13.36 -10.98 -14.11
C GLY A 281 12.72 -12.06 -14.98
N SER A 282 13.44 -12.53 -16.01
CA SER A 282 12.92 -13.48 -17.00
C SER A 282 12.96 -14.92 -16.50
N ASN A 283 11.82 -15.62 -16.54
CA ASN A 283 11.76 -17.07 -16.63
C ASN A 283 11.75 -17.46 -18.10
N SER A 284 12.36 -18.61 -18.44
CA SER A 284 12.43 -19.12 -19.82
C SER A 284 11.08 -19.52 -20.42
N PHE A 285 10.02 -19.58 -19.60
CA PHE A 285 8.70 -20.05 -20.01
C PHE A 285 7.61 -19.08 -19.55
N THR A 286 6.55 -18.94 -20.38
CA THR A 286 5.34 -18.19 -20.03
C THR A 286 4.59 -18.89 -18.90
N ARG A 287 4.27 -18.16 -17.81
CA ARG A 287 3.66 -18.67 -16.58
C ARG A 287 2.21 -18.18 -16.46
N PHE A 288 1.27 -18.91 -17.04
CA PHE A 288 -0.17 -18.58 -16.94
C PHE A 288 -0.72 -18.72 -15.51
N ASP A 289 -0.10 -19.55 -14.66
CA ASP A 289 -0.44 -19.66 -13.25
C ASP A 289 -0.20 -18.32 -12.50
N PHE A 290 0.89 -17.62 -12.79
CA PHE A 290 1.15 -16.31 -12.22
C PHE A 290 0.18 -15.23 -12.71
N LEU A 291 -0.25 -15.31 -13.98
CA LEU A 291 -1.32 -14.45 -14.48
C LEU A 291 -2.64 -14.72 -13.74
N GLY A 292 -2.98 -15.99 -13.49
CA GLY A 292 -4.13 -16.37 -12.67
C GLY A 292 -4.03 -15.83 -11.24
N GLU A 293 -2.85 -15.93 -10.60
CA GLU A 293 -2.59 -15.34 -9.29
C GLU A 293 -2.71 -13.82 -9.30
N TYR A 294 -2.21 -13.14 -10.34
CA TYR A 294 -2.36 -11.70 -10.51
C TYR A 294 -3.83 -11.29 -10.57
N ILE A 295 -4.62 -11.90 -11.48
CA ILE A 295 -6.05 -11.56 -11.64
C ILE A 295 -6.84 -11.83 -10.34
N THR A 296 -6.62 -12.99 -9.72
CA THR A 296 -7.29 -13.30 -8.45
C THR A 296 -6.83 -12.37 -7.31
N GLY A 297 -5.57 -11.96 -7.31
CA GLY A 297 -5.05 -10.92 -6.42
C GLY A 297 -5.76 -9.57 -6.61
N GLN A 298 -6.03 -9.17 -7.86
CA GLN A 298 -6.76 -7.92 -8.13
C GLN A 298 -8.22 -7.99 -7.62
N ILE A 299 -8.88 -9.15 -7.77
CA ILE A 299 -10.21 -9.39 -7.19
C ILE A 299 -10.13 -9.29 -5.65
N GLY A 300 -9.09 -9.84 -5.04
CA GLY A 300 -8.88 -9.81 -3.59
C GLY A 300 -8.70 -8.41 -3.04
N VAL A 301 -7.82 -7.59 -3.63
CA VAL A 301 -7.50 -6.24 -3.12
C VAL A 301 -8.63 -5.23 -3.32
N LEU A 302 -9.52 -5.43 -4.31
CA LEU A 302 -10.72 -4.61 -4.49
C LEU A 302 -11.93 -5.16 -3.73
N SER A 303 -11.94 -6.44 -3.39
CA SER A 303 -13.10 -7.26 -3.08
C SER A 303 -13.92 -7.60 -4.35
N VAL A 304 -14.58 -8.76 -4.34
CA VAL A 304 -15.26 -9.32 -5.54
C VAL A 304 -16.29 -8.33 -6.12
N PHE A 305 -17.16 -7.79 -5.29
CA PHE A 305 -18.27 -6.97 -5.77
C PHE A 305 -17.82 -5.61 -6.32
N PRO A 306 -16.96 -4.81 -5.66
CA PRO A 306 -16.38 -3.62 -6.25
C PRO A 306 -15.59 -3.88 -7.53
N PHE A 307 -14.90 -5.03 -7.62
CA PHE A 307 -14.21 -5.43 -8.84
C PHE A 307 -15.19 -5.61 -10.01
N ILE A 308 -16.33 -6.28 -9.76
CA ILE A 308 -17.39 -6.44 -10.78
C ILE A 308 -17.97 -5.08 -11.17
N VAL A 309 -18.25 -4.19 -10.20
CA VAL A 309 -18.76 -2.85 -10.51
C VAL A 309 -17.77 -2.04 -11.35
N LEU A 310 -16.48 -2.10 -11.03
CA LEU A 310 -15.43 -1.46 -11.83
C LEU A 310 -15.38 -2.04 -13.24
N PHE A 311 -15.47 -3.36 -13.39
CA PHE A 311 -15.48 -4.02 -14.68
C PHE A 311 -16.71 -3.63 -15.52
N MET A 312 -17.89 -3.53 -14.90
CA MET A 312 -19.10 -3.00 -15.55
C MET A 312 -18.89 -1.55 -16.01
N ALA A 313 -18.24 -0.71 -15.19
CA ALA A 313 -17.96 0.68 -15.54
C ALA A 313 -16.99 0.78 -16.73
N LEU A 314 -15.95 -0.04 -16.75
CA LEU A 314 -15.02 -0.12 -17.88
C LEU A 314 -15.71 -0.55 -19.17
N ILE A 315 -16.50 -1.62 -19.14
CA ILE A 315 -17.23 -2.09 -20.34
C ILE A 315 -18.20 -1.03 -20.83
N SER A 316 -18.93 -0.36 -19.93
CA SER A 316 -19.89 0.69 -20.28
C SER A 316 -19.22 1.84 -21.04
N GLU A 317 -18.01 2.23 -20.63
CA GLU A 317 -17.31 3.38 -21.18
C GLU A 317 -16.34 3.04 -22.31
N PHE A 318 -15.92 1.76 -22.41
CA PHE A 318 -14.92 1.31 -23.38
C PHE A 318 -15.37 1.53 -24.84
N LYS A 319 -16.65 1.33 -25.13
CA LYS A 319 -17.23 1.56 -26.47
C LYS A 319 -17.04 3.01 -26.96
N ASN A 320 -16.93 3.94 -26.04
CA ASN A 320 -16.80 5.37 -26.34
C ASN A 320 -15.38 5.92 -26.11
N ILE A 321 -14.38 5.04 -25.91
CA ILE A 321 -13.02 5.44 -25.52
C ILE A 321 -12.44 6.49 -26.47
N PHE A 322 -12.53 6.29 -27.77
CA PHE A 322 -11.97 7.20 -28.76
C PHE A 322 -12.90 8.37 -29.14
N HIS A 323 -14.20 8.29 -28.81
CA HIS A 323 -15.18 9.35 -29.09
C HIS A 323 -15.23 10.42 -28.01
N CYS A 324 -14.81 10.10 -26.79
CA CYS A 324 -14.79 11.02 -25.68
C CYS A 324 -13.39 11.06 -25.02
N PRO A 325 -12.51 12.00 -25.41
CA PRO A 325 -11.14 12.08 -24.88
C PRO A 325 -11.07 12.10 -23.34
N LYS A 326 -12.01 12.77 -22.66
CA LYS A 326 -12.07 12.79 -21.19
C LYS A 326 -12.24 11.40 -20.61
N LYS A 327 -13.12 10.56 -21.17
CA LYS A 327 -13.31 9.17 -20.73
C LYS A 327 -12.11 8.30 -21.10
N GLY A 328 -11.58 8.50 -22.32
CA GLY A 328 -10.34 7.86 -22.78
C GLY A 328 -9.16 8.11 -21.85
N PHE A 329 -9.06 9.32 -21.28
CA PHE A 329 -8.06 9.67 -20.28
C PHE A 329 -8.14 8.74 -19.05
N LEU A 330 -9.30 8.59 -18.42
CA LEU A 330 -9.45 7.71 -17.26
C LEU A 330 -9.15 6.25 -17.60
N ILE A 331 -9.63 5.78 -18.75
CA ILE A 331 -9.48 4.38 -19.18
C ILE A 331 -8.02 4.06 -19.46
N LEU A 332 -7.26 4.92 -20.17
CA LEU A 332 -5.86 4.67 -20.46
C LEU A 332 -4.99 4.69 -19.20
N PHE A 333 -5.24 5.60 -18.26
CA PHE A 333 -4.53 5.62 -16.97
C PHE A 333 -4.91 4.46 -16.05
N TYR A 334 -5.98 3.72 -16.34
CA TYR A 334 -6.30 2.44 -15.72
C TYR A 334 -5.65 1.28 -16.48
N VAL A 335 -5.90 1.20 -17.78
CA VAL A 335 -5.56 0.02 -18.61
C VAL A 335 -4.06 -0.18 -18.74
N ILE A 336 -3.28 0.91 -18.92
CA ILE A 336 -1.84 0.82 -19.15
C ILE A 336 -1.10 0.22 -17.94
N PRO A 337 -1.25 0.72 -16.70
CA PRO A 337 -0.60 0.09 -15.56
C PRO A 337 -1.14 -1.32 -15.27
N PHE A 338 -2.45 -1.54 -15.44
CA PHE A 338 -3.06 -2.84 -15.21
C PHE A 338 -2.50 -3.91 -16.17
N LEU A 339 -2.46 -3.61 -17.47
CA LEU A 339 -1.93 -4.52 -18.47
C LEU A 339 -0.42 -4.70 -18.37
N PHE A 340 0.33 -3.65 -18.01
CA PHE A 340 1.77 -3.78 -17.77
C PHE A 340 2.06 -4.88 -16.73
N PHE A 341 1.35 -4.88 -15.62
CA PHE A 341 1.54 -5.91 -14.60
C PHE A 341 0.93 -7.26 -14.99
N ALA A 342 -0.13 -7.30 -15.79
CA ALA A 342 -0.63 -8.54 -16.36
C ALA A 342 0.42 -9.19 -17.28
N PHE A 343 1.11 -8.41 -18.12
CA PHE A 343 2.21 -8.91 -18.96
C PHE A 343 3.43 -9.34 -18.13
N ALA A 344 3.82 -8.52 -17.13
CA ALA A 344 4.92 -8.88 -16.22
C ALA A 344 4.62 -10.19 -15.47
N SER A 345 3.35 -10.45 -15.12
CA SER A 345 2.95 -11.68 -14.44
C SER A 345 3.09 -12.94 -15.30
N LEU A 346 3.17 -12.83 -16.63
CA LEU A 346 3.48 -13.97 -17.49
C LEU A 346 4.92 -14.48 -17.34
N GLN A 347 5.80 -13.69 -16.75
CA GLN A 347 7.21 -14.05 -16.57
C GLN A 347 7.57 -14.22 -15.09
N LYS A 348 6.95 -13.46 -14.20
CA LYS A 348 7.26 -13.46 -12.77
C LYS A 348 6.02 -13.20 -11.93
N ARG A 349 6.01 -13.70 -10.69
CA ARG A 349 4.96 -13.39 -9.74
C ARG A 349 4.93 -11.88 -9.43
N VAL A 350 3.77 -11.27 -9.59
CA VAL A 350 3.50 -9.85 -9.34
C VAL A 350 2.67 -9.70 -8.07
N GLU A 351 3.08 -8.81 -7.18
CA GLU A 351 2.31 -8.52 -5.98
C GLU A 351 1.04 -7.74 -6.33
N ALA A 352 -0.08 -8.08 -5.68
CA ALA A 352 -1.39 -7.53 -6.03
C ALA A 352 -1.49 -6.00 -5.90
N ASN A 353 -0.73 -5.39 -4.97
CA ASN A 353 -0.70 -3.94 -4.76
C ASN A 353 0.09 -3.17 -5.83
N TRP A 354 0.88 -3.83 -6.68
CA TRP A 354 1.68 -3.10 -7.69
C TRP A 354 0.82 -2.37 -8.71
N ALA A 355 -0.36 -2.93 -9.04
CA ALA A 355 -1.32 -2.27 -9.93
C ALA A 355 -2.16 -1.17 -9.24
N SER A 356 -1.89 -0.85 -7.96
CA SER A 356 -2.68 0.13 -7.20
C SER A 356 -2.92 1.48 -7.90
N PRO A 357 -1.96 2.08 -8.64
CA PRO A 357 -2.22 3.37 -9.27
C PRO A 357 -3.30 3.32 -10.36
N ALA A 358 -3.52 2.17 -11.00
CA ALA A 358 -4.57 2.01 -12.00
C ALA A 358 -5.97 2.30 -11.42
N TYR A 359 -6.20 1.88 -10.19
CA TYR A 359 -7.52 1.97 -9.56
C TYR A 359 -7.93 3.39 -9.19
N ILE A 360 -7.00 4.36 -9.15
CA ILE A 360 -7.34 5.76 -8.89
C ILE A 360 -8.22 6.30 -10.00
N SER A 361 -7.82 6.11 -11.26
CA SER A 361 -8.61 6.50 -12.42
C SER A 361 -9.81 5.57 -12.64
N GLY A 362 -9.62 4.26 -12.42
CA GLY A 362 -10.68 3.27 -12.56
C GLY A 362 -11.88 3.52 -11.65
N LEU A 363 -11.65 3.83 -10.37
CA LEU A 363 -12.74 4.09 -9.43
C LEU A 363 -13.53 5.37 -9.74
N ILE A 364 -12.97 6.33 -10.51
CA ILE A 364 -13.71 7.49 -11.01
C ILE A 364 -14.75 7.08 -12.08
N LEU A 365 -14.57 5.95 -12.75
CA LEU A 365 -15.59 5.44 -13.69
C LEU A 365 -16.86 4.93 -12.98
N VAL A 366 -16.77 4.54 -11.72
CA VAL A 366 -17.93 4.02 -10.96
C VAL A 366 -19.04 5.06 -10.77
N PRO A 367 -18.78 6.30 -10.32
CA PRO A 367 -19.82 7.32 -10.26
C PRO A 367 -20.37 7.71 -11.65
N ILE A 368 -19.59 7.60 -12.72
CA ILE A 368 -20.08 7.80 -14.09
C ILE A 368 -21.07 6.68 -14.46
N LEU A 369 -20.74 5.41 -14.19
CA LEU A 369 -21.66 4.31 -14.34
C LEU A 369 -22.92 4.51 -13.51
N TRP A 370 -22.80 4.97 -12.26
CA TRP A 370 -23.93 5.26 -11.38
C TRP A 370 -24.92 6.24 -12.02
N GLU A 371 -24.44 7.38 -12.54
CA GLU A 371 -25.32 8.34 -13.23
C GLU A 371 -25.94 7.75 -14.49
N THR A 372 -25.18 6.96 -15.26
CA THR A 372 -25.66 6.30 -16.49
C THR A 372 -26.79 5.30 -16.18
N VAL A 373 -26.61 4.39 -15.21
CA VAL A 373 -27.64 3.39 -14.86
C VAL A 373 -28.87 4.03 -14.20
N ARG A 374 -28.67 5.13 -13.50
CA ARG A 374 -29.74 5.92 -12.89
C ARG A 374 -30.57 6.63 -13.95
N ALA A 375 -29.96 7.31 -14.89
CA ALA A 375 -30.64 7.96 -16.01
C ALA A 375 -31.41 6.96 -16.88
N ALA A 376 -30.87 5.75 -17.06
CA ALA A 376 -31.50 4.66 -17.80
C ALA A 376 -32.60 3.90 -16.99
N GLY A 377 -32.87 4.28 -15.75
CA GLY A 377 -33.87 3.60 -14.89
C GLY A 377 -33.52 2.15 -14.52
N LYS A 378 -32.24 1.73 -14.62
CA LYS A 378 -31.78 0.34 -14.39
C LYS A 378 -31.68 0.04 -12.88
N LYS A 379 -32.82 -0.16 -12.21
CA LYS A 379 -32.89 -0.37 -10.76
C LYS A 379 -32.02 -1.51 -10.25
N ALA A 380 -31.96 -2.66 -10.92
CA ALA A 380 -31.14 -3.80 -10.53
C ALA A 380 -29.64 -3.44 -10.46
N ALA A 381 -29.12 -2.71 -11.46
CA ALA A 381 -27.74 -2.25 -11.46
C ALA A 381 -27.46 -1.24 -10.35
N GLN A 382 -28.40 -0.33 -10.07
CA GLN A 382 -28.29 0.63 -8.96
C GLN A 382 -28.21 -0.10 -7.61
N ILE A 383 -29.09 -1.06 -7.36
CA ILE A 383 -29.09 -1.90 -6.15
C ILE A 383 -27.77 -2.64 -6.03
N PHE A 384 -27.28 -3.24 -7.13
CA PHE A 384 -26.02 -3.97 -7.14
C PHE A 384 -24.83 -3.08 -6.74
N ILE A 385 -24.73 -1.85 -7.25
CA ILE A 385 -23.67 -0.89 -6.89
C ILE A 385 -23.74 -0.51 -5.41
N VAL A 386 -24.94 -0.22 -4.88
CA VAL A 386 -25.12 0.13 -3.46
C VAL A 386 -24.78 -1.04 -2.54
N VAL A 387 -25.28 -2.24 -2.85
CA VAL A 387 -24.98 -3.47 -2.09
C VAL A 387 -23.49 -3.78 -2.12
N SER A 388 -22.86 -3.68 -3.29
CA SER A 388 -21.43 -3.86 -3.48
C SER A 388 -20.61 -2.92 -2.57
N THR A 389 -20.98 -1.64 -2.54
CA THR A 389 -20.33 -0.65 -1.67
C THR A 389 -20.56 -0.95 -0.19
N GLY A 390 -21.78 -1.33 0.20
CA GLY A 390 -22.11 -1.74 1.56
C GLY A 390 -21.35 -2.97 2.03
N VAL A 391 -21.20 -3.99 1.18
CA VAL A 391 -20.39 -5.18 1.47
C VAL A 391 -18.91 -4.81 1.64
N SER A 392 -18.40 -3.91 0.81
CA SER A 392 -17.02 -3.40 0.94
C SER A 392 -16.80 -2.68 2.28
N CYS A 393 -17.75 -1.82 2.70
CA CYS A 393 -17.72 -1.18 4.02
C CYS A 393 -17.72 -2.22 5.15
N ALA A 394 -18.61 -3.20 5.09
CA ALA A 394 -18.69 -4.26 6.10
C ALA A 394 -17.41 -5.09 6.17
N ALA A 395 -16.84 -5.48 5.02
CA ALA A 395 -15.59 -6.20 4.93
C ALA A 395 -14.44 -5.41 5.56
N LEU A 396 -14.33 -4.11 5.26
CA LEU A 396 -13.33 -3.23 5.87
C LEU A 396 -13.45 -3.20 7.40
N VAL A 397 -14.66 -3.01 7.93
CA VAL A 397 -14.91 -2.98 9.38
C VAL A 397 -14.55 -4.32 10.03
N ILE A 398 -14.94 -5.44 9.40
CA ILE A 398 -14.62 -6.79 9.88
C ILE A 398 -13.11 -6.98 9.95
N ILE A 399 -12.38 -6.59 8.90
CA ILE A 399 -10.91 -6.69 8.88
C ILE A 399 -10.30 -5.80 9.96
N MET A 400 -10.76 -4.56 10.12
CA MET A 400 -10.26 -3.64 11.15
C MET A 400 -10.49 -4.21 12.56
N VAL A 401 -11.66 -4.80 12.84
CA VAL A 401 -11.93 -5.46 14.12
C VAL A 401 -11.03 -6.69 14.30
N HIS A 402 -10.85 -7.50 13.25
CA HIS A 402 -10.00 -8.69 13.29
C HIS A 402 -8.52 -8.37 13.53
N ILE A 403 -8.01 -7.28 12.96
CA ILE A 403 -6.63 -6.80 13.24
C ILE A 403 -6.43 -6.55 14.74
N GLN A 404 -7.41 -5.94 15.40
CA GLN A 404 -7.33 -5.59 16.83
C GLN A 404 -7.59 -6.79 17.74
N LYS A 405 -8.61 -7.56 17.40
CA LYS A 405 -9.03 -8.74 18.17
C LYS A 405 -9.30 -9.88 17.20
N PRO A 406 -8.31 -10.74 16.96
CA PRO A 406 -8.46 -11.86 16.06
C PRO A 406 -9.59 -12.78 16.49
N PHE A 407 -10.56 -13.01 15.62
CA PHE A 407 -11.71 -13.89 15.88
C PHE A 407 -11.93 -14.91 14.77
N LEU A 408 -11.34 -14.69 13.58
CA LEU A 408 -11.35 -15.68 12.51
C LEU A 408 -10.36 -16.79 12.84
N PRO A 409 -10.71 -18.07 12.66
CA PRO A 409 -9.85 -19.21 12.99
C PRO A 409 -8.79 -19.45 11.90
N LEU A 410 -8.02 -18.40 11.56
CA LEU A 410 -6.94 -18.45 10.59
C LEU A 410 -5.63 -18.77 11.30
N SER A 411 -4.78 -19.62 10.72
CA SER A 411 -3.41 -19.78 11.21
C SER A 411 -2.60 -18.48 10.94
N PRO A 412 -1.58 -18.13 11.75
CA PRO A 412 -0.78 -16.93 11.53
C PRO A 412 -0.17 -16.84 10.13
N ASN A 413 0.18 -17.97 9.53
CA ASN A 413 0.71 -18.06 8.16
C ASN A 413 -0.36 -17.81 7.08
N MET A 414 -1.64 -17.91 7.41
CA MET A 414 -2.78 -17.69 6.51
C MET A 414 -3.47 -16.36 6.77
N ASP A 415 -3.16 -15.69 7.87
CA ASP A 415 -3.73 -14.42 8.26
C ASP A 415 -2.76 -13.27 7.94
N PRO A 416 -3.00 -12.49 6.86
CA PRO A 416 -2.14 -11.36 6.52
C PRO A 416 -2.08 -10.30 7.61
N THR A 417 -3.10 -10.22 8.46
CA THR A 417 -3.18 -9.25 9.56
C THR A 417 -2.30 -9.61 10.74
N SER A 418 -1.81 -10.85 10.80
CA SER A 418 -0.89 -11.31 11.85
C SER A 418 0.44 -10.55 11.84
N GLN A 419 0.83 -10.00 10.68
CA GLN A 419 2.10 -9.27 10.50
C GLN A 419 2.28 -8.05 11.42
N VAL A 420 1.20 -7.49 11.93
CA VAL A 420 1.27 -6.31 12.83
C VAL A 420 1.11 -6.68 14.31
N ARG A 421 1.13 -7.98 14.65
CA ARG A 421 0.85 -8.45 16.02
C ARG A 421 2.04 -9.18 16.65
N GLY A 422 2.15 -9.08 17.98
CA GLY A 422 3.12 -9.85 18.78
C GLY A 422 4.52 -9.25 18.90
N TRP A 423 4.95 -8.40 17.96
CA TRP A 423 6.32 -7.91 17.87
C TRP A 423 6.79 -7.11 19.09
N LYS A 424 5.90 -6.34 19.72
CA LYS A 424 6.24 -5.58 20.92
C LYS A 424 6.63 -6.52 22.07
N GLN A 425 5.81 -7.55 22.34
CA GLN A 425 6.10 -8.51 23.40
C GLN A 425 7.35 -9.33 23.07
N TRP A 426 7.50 -9.76 21.82
CA TRP A 426 8.68 -10.46 21.34
C TRP A 426 9.98 -9.67 21.61
N ALA A 427 10.00 -8.37 21.35
CA ALA A 427 11.16 -7.52 21.64
C ALA A 427 11.43 -7.37 23.15
N VAL A 428 10.37 -7.30 23.98
CA VAL A 428 10.49 -7.27 25.46
C VAL A 428 11.09 -8.58 25.99
N ASP A 429 10.65 -9.70 25.45
CA ASP A 429 11.16 -11.02 25.87
C ASP A 429 12.63 -11.19 25.48
N ILE A 430 13.03 -10.73 24.28
CA ILE A 430 14.45 -10.70 23.85
C ILE A 430 15.28 -9.80 24.78
N GLN A 431 14.79 -8.62 25.14
CA GLN A 431 15.48 -7.74 26.07
C GLN A 431 15.65 -8.40 27.45
N SER A 432 14.65 -9.14 27.89
CA SER A 432 14.72 -9.84 29.17
C SER A 432 15.81 -10.93 29.15
N LEU A 433 15.95 -11.65 28.04
CA LEU A 433 17.06 -12.60 27.85
C LEU A 433 18.41 -11.88 27.75
N GLN A 434 18.49 -10.76 27.04
CA GLN A 434 19.72 -9.96 26.97
C GLN A 434 20.22 -9.56 28.36
N LYS A 435 19.32 -9.09 29.23
CA LYS A 435 19.65 -8.70 30.61
C LYS A 435 20.29 -9.81 31.45
N THR A 436 20.05 -11.08 31.14
CA THR A 436 20.66 -12.20 31.88
C THR A 436 22.15 -12.33 31.65
N ILE A 437 22.66 -11.87 30.50
CA ILE A 437 24.06 -11.95 30.09
C ILE A 437 24.73 -10.58 29.97
N ASP A 438 23.96 -9.51 29.79
CA ASP A 438 24.40 -8.13 29.66
C ASP A 438 23.42 -7.19 30.42
N PRO A 439 23.54 -7.05 31.75
CA PRO A 439 22.63 -6.22 32.54
C PRO A 439 22.59 -4.75 32.12
N GLN A 440 23.67 -4.23 31.50
CA GLN A 440 23.77 -2.86 31.02
C GLN A 440 23.18 -2.64 29.64
N LEU A 441 22.74 -3.72 28.94
CA LEU A 441 22.21 -3.67 27.58
C LEU A 441 23.17 -2.99 26.59
N SER A 442 24.46 -3.15 26.78
CA SER A 442 25.53 -2.55 25.98
C SER A 442 25.84 -3.35 24.71
N MET A 443 25.47 -4.64 24.70
CA MET A 443 25.72 -5.55 23.58
C MET A 443 24.83 -5.19 22.38
N PRO A 444 25.42 -4.98 21.18
CA PRO A 444 24.64 -4.74 19.96
C PRO A 444 23.72 -5.91 19.63
N VAL A 445 22.46 -5.59 19.25
CA VAL A 445 21.45 -6.57 18.86
C VAL A 445 21.42 -6.70 17.33
N CYS A 446 21.50 -7.91 16.84
CA CYS A 446 21.39 -8.21 15.41
C CYS A 446 20.41 -9.34 15.15
N ALA A 447 19.86 -9.36 13.94
CA ALA A 447 19.00 -10.44 13.47
C ALA A 447 19.48 -10.92 12.09
N ASN A 448 19.03 -12.12 11.68
CA ASN A 448 19.42 -12.60 10.36
C ASN A 448 18.67 -11.85 9.24
N ARG A 449 17.40 -11.52 9.44
CA ARG A 449 16.58 -10.82 8.45
C ARG A 449 16.45 -9.34 8.77
N TYR A 450 16.45 -8.50 7.73
CA TYR A 450 16.33 -7.05 7.87
C TYR A 450 15.04 -6.60 8.56
N GLN A 451 13.93 -7.32 8.35
CA GLN A 451 12.65 -7.03 8.99
C GLN A 451 12.73 -7.19 10.51
N GLU A 452 13.35 -8.27 10.97
CA GLU A 452 13.51 -8.57 12.39
C GLU A 452 14.45 -7.57 13.06
N ALA A 453 15.56 -7.23 12.37
CA ALA A 453 16.49 -6.20 12.83
C ALA A 453 15.78 -4.85 13.00
N ALA A 454 14.99 -4.43 12.00
CA ALA A 454 14.25 -3.19 12.04
C ALA A 454 13.18 -3.16 13.15
N LEU A 455 12.45 -4.27 13.33
CA LEU A 455 11.46 -4.42 14.42
C LEU A 455 12.11 -4.30 15.80
N LEU A 456 13.28 -4.90 16.01
CA LEU A 456 14.05 -4.76 17.24
C LEU A 456 14.49 -3.31 17.46
N GLY A 457 15.00 -2.66 16.41
CA GLY A 457 15.37 -1.24 16.47
C GLY A 457 14.19 -0.35 16.85
N PHE A 458 12.98 -0.70 16.41
CA PHE A 458 11.77 0.08 16.73
C PHE A 458 11.22 -0.19 18.13
N TYR A 459 11.14 -1.47 18.56
CA TYR A 459 10.45 -1.83 19.79
C TYR A 459 11.35 -1.87 21.04
N LEU A 460 12.67 -2.02 20.87
CA LEU A 460 13.59 -1.94 22.01
C LEU A 460 13.66 -0.51 22.57
N PRO A 461 13.81 -0.34 23.89
CA PRO A 461 13.95 0.97 24.51
C PRO A 461 15.10 1.78 23.91
N ASN A 462 14.91 3.08 23.80
CA ASN A 462 15.86 4.03 23.22
C ASN A 462 16.15 3.80 21.73
N HIS A 463 15.40 2.94 21.06
CA HIS A 463 15.52 2.67 19.63
C HIS A 463 16.98 2.42 19.18
N PRO A 464 17.65 1.38 19.72
CA PRO A 464 19.05 1.14 19.43
C PRO A 464 19.28 0.93 17.94
N LYS A 465 20.49 1.16 17.48
CA LYS A 465 20.88 0.76 16.14
C LYS A 465 21.00 -0.77 16.11
N THR A 466 20.21 -1.40 15.27
CA THR A 466 20.23 -2.84 15.02
C THR A 466 20.78 -3.12 13.62
N VAL A 467 21.24 -4.34 13.37
CA VAL A 467 21.86 -4.73 12.11
C VAL A 467 21.33 -6.08 11.64
N SER A 468 21.13 -6.25 10.35
CA SER A 468 20.89 -7.56 9.74
C SER A 468 22.19 -8.18 9.28
N LEU A 469 22.44 -9.42 9.69
CA LEU A 469 23.63 -10.19 9.24
C LEU A 469 23.45 -10.75 7.84
N ASN A 470 22.21 -10.99 7.45
CA ASN A 470 21.81 -11.36 6.09
C ASN A 470 22.44 -12.67 5.56
N PHE A 471 22.76 -13.63 6.42
CA PHE A 471 23.28 -14.93 6.01
C PHE A 471 22.18 -15.74 5.30
N GLY A 472 22.45 -16.14 4.05
CA GLY A 472 21.53 -16.95 3.25
C GLY A 472 20.22 -16.24 2.83
N SER A 473 20.12 -14.93 3.02
CA SER A 473 18.98 -14.12 2.57
C SER A 473 19.38 -13.05 1.56
N ARG A 474 18.39 -12.41 0.91
CA ARG A 474 18.67 -11.39 -0.10
C ARG A 474 19.40 -10.18 0.49
N GLU A 475 20.26 -9.56 -0.28
CA GLU A 475 20.85 -8.27 0.07
C GLU A 475 19.77 -7.19 0.28
N ASN A 476 20.08 -6.22 1.12
CA ASN A 476 19.16 -5.17 1.55
C ASN A 476 19.96 -3.93 2.02
N HIS A 477 19.29 -2.90 2.53
CA HIS A 477 19.96 -1.66 2.93
C HIS A 477 21.04 -1.86 4.02
N TYR A 478 20.89 -2.85 4.91
CA TYR A 478 21.92 -3.18 5.90
C TYR A 478 23.19 -3.81 5.29
N SER A 479 23.13 -4.28 4.03
CA SER A 479 24.31 -4.81 3.31
C SER A 479 25.23 -3.71 2.80
N LEU A 480 24.81 -2.44 2.81
CA LEU A 480 25.67 -1.32 2.42
C LEU A 480 26.79 -1.11 3.45
N ALA A 481 27.99 -0.77 2.96
CA ALA A 481 29.26 -0.78 3.71
C ALA A 481 29.28 -0.09 5.08
N GLU A 482 28.45 0.93 5.30
CA GLU A 482 28.37 1.63 6.59
C GLU A 482 27.78 0.75 7.72
N SER A 483 26.94 -0.21 7.38
CA SER A 483 26.34 -1.13 8.36
C SER A 483 27.34 -2.21 8.81
N LYS A 484 28.24 -2.63 7.95
CA LYS A 484 29.26 -3.66 8.26
C LYS A 484 30.28 -3.21 9.32
N LYS A 485 30.60 -1.91 9.43
CA LYS A 485 31.53 -1.41 10.48
C LYS A 485 31.06 -1.70 11.91
N TYR A 486 29.76 -1.81 12.15
CA TYR A 486 29.22 -2.17 13.46
C TYR A 486 29.42 -3.65 13.82
N LEU A 487 29.59 -4.50 12.83
CA LEU A 487 29.75 -5.94 13.00
C LEU A 487 31.15 -6.35 13.48
N LEU A 488 32.12 -5.44 13.40
CA LEU A 488 33.49 -5.66 13.90
C LEU A 488 33.56 -5.53 15.44
N MET A 489 32.45 -5.40 16.14
CA MET A 489 32.38 -5.31 17.60
C MET A 489 32.37 -6.70 18.25
N LYS A 490 33.03 -6.80 19.41
CA LYS A 490 33.51 -8.04 20.01
C LYS A 490 32.44 -9.07 20.41
N ASN A 491 31.23 -8.67 20.82
CA ASN A 491 30.14 -9.56 21.21
C ASN A 491 28.82 -9.03 20.65
N LEU A 492 28.03 -9.88 20.04
CA LEU A 492 26.72 -9.53 19.45
C LEU A 492 25.64 -10.45 20.02
N LEU A 493 24.45 -9.93 20.21
CA LEU A 493 23.27 -10.72 20.47
C LEU A 493 22.58 -11.03 19.14
N LEU A 494 22.68 -12.28 18.67
CA LEU A 494 22.04 -12.71 17.42
C LEU A 494 20.69 -13.34 17.70
N ILE A 495 19.65 -12.85 17.02
CA ILE A 495 18.31 -13.44 17.00
C ILE A 495 18.15 -14.18 15.67
N TYR A 496 17.90 -15.49 15.76
CA TYR A 496 17.79 -16.36 14.60
C TYR A 496 16.54 -17.24 14.68
N PRO A 497 15.70 -17.29 13.61
CA PRO A 497 14.49 -18.13 13.61
C PRO A 497 14.86 -19.61 13.38
N THR A 498 15.02 -20.36 14.45
CA THR A 498 15.30 -21.81 14.42
C THR A 498 14.60 -22.49 15.59
N PRO A 499 14.11 -23.73 15.43
CA PRO A 499 13.64 -24.53 16.53
C PRO A 499 14.79 -25.13 17.36
N ASP A 500 16.00 -25.15 16.85
CA ASP A 500 17.16 -25.81 17.43
C ASP A 500 17.96 -24.84 18.31
N THR A 501 18.58 -25.37 19.36
CA THR A 501 19.52 -24.64 20.22
C THR A 501 20.88 -24.43 19.59
N LEU A 502 21.10 -24.91 18.37
CA LEU A 502 22.31 -24.75 17.57
C LEU A 502 21.98 -23.96 16.29
N LEU A 503 22.89 -23.07 15.90
CA LEU A 503 22.81 -22.44 14.59
C LEU A 503 23.11 -23.47 13.47
N PRO A 504 22.48 -23.32 12.29
CA PRO A 504 22.87 -24.10 11.13
C PRO A 504 24.39 -24.01 10.88
N PRO A 505 25.04 -25.12 10.47
CA PRO A 505 26.51 -25.19 10.33
C PRO A 505 27.09 -24.10 9.41
N ASP A 506 26.41 -23.79 8.33
CA ASP A 506 26.77 -22.74 7.38
C ASP A 506 26.76 -21.35 8.02
N ILE A 507 25.79 -21.08 8.88
CA ILE A 507 25.68 -19.83 9.64
C ILE A 507 26.71 -19.79 10.77
N ALA A 508 26.83 -20.89 11.53
CA ALA A 508 27.79 -20.98 12.64
C ALA A 508 29.23 -20.79 12.19
N ALA A 509 29.56 -21.18 10.94
CA ALA A 509 30.90 -21.03 10.35
C ALA A 509 31.39 -19.57 10.27
N HIS A 510 30.48 -18.59 10.31
CA HIS A 510 30.83 -17.15 10.29
C HIS A 510 31.26 -16.61 11.66
N PHE A 511 31.17 -17.40 12.74
CA PHE A 511 31.46 -16.97 14.11
C PHE A 511 32.65 -17.72 14.69
N GLU A 512 33.47 -17.01 15.50
CA GLU A 512 34.52 -17.61 16.31
C GLU A 512 33.91 -18.36 17.51
N ARG A 513 32.85 -17.80 18.07
CA ARG A 513 32.15 -18.33 19.25
C ARG A 513 30.65 -18.17 19.09
N VAL A 514 29.92 -19.21 19.44
CA VAL A 514 28.45 -19.23 19.52
C VAL A 514 28.06 -19.81 20.88
N SER A 515 27.24 -19.09 21.61
CA SER A 515 26.70 -19.56 22.90
C SER A 515 25.18 -19.32 22.90
N TYR A 516 24.41 -20.39 23.10
CA TYR A 516 22.96 -20.30 23.23
C TYR A 516 22.59 -19.60 24.53
N VAL A 517 21.65 -18.64 24.47
CA VAL A 517 21.17 -17.85 25.60
C VAL A 517 19.74 -18.27 26.00
N GLY A 518 18.88 -18.51 25.03
CA GLY A 518 17.49 -18.87 25.26
C GLY A 518 16.66 -18.80 23.98
N ALA A 519 15.36 -19.09 24.10
CA ALA A 519 14.41 -18.97 23.00
C ALA A 519 13.24 -18.06 23.38
N VAL A 520 12.77 -17.31 22.38
CA VAL A 520 11.62 -16.43 22.49
C VAL A 520 10.59 -16.81 21.43
N PHE A 521 9.33 -16.79 21.79
CA PHE A 521 8.24 -17.14 20.88
C PHE A 521 7.52 -15.88 20.43
N LEU A 522 7.26 -15.80 19.12
CA LEU A 522 6.37 -14.78 18.58
C LEU A 522 4.93 -15.24 18.75
N TRP A 523 4.22 -14.65 19.70
CA TRP A 523 2.83 -14.96 19.97
C TRP A 523 1.90 -14.14 19.05
N GLN A 524 1.26 -14.85 18.12
CA GLN A 524 0.24 -14.30 17.24
C GLN A 524 -1.06 -15.07 17.47
N ASP A 525 -2.01 -14.48 18.21
CA ASP A 525 -3.37 -15.02 18.41
C ASP A 525 -3.45 -16.38 19.13
N LYS A 526 -2.76 -16.53 20.26
CA LYS A 526 -2.68 -17.77 21.05
C LYS A 526 -2.01 -18.94 20.31
N ARG A 527 -1.44 -18.72 19.15
CA ARG A 527 -0.66 -19.69 18.38
C ARG A 527 0.78 -19.22 18.31
N THR A 528 1.69 -20.16 18.47
CA THR A 528 3.11 -19.89 18.34
C THR A 528 3.58 -20.14 16.92
N ASN A 529 4.41 -19.26 16.41
CA ASN A 529 5.29 -19.56 15.28
C ASN A 529 6.53 -20.33 15.80
N ASN A 530 7.42 -20.72 14.88
CA ASN A 530 8.72 -21.25 15.25
C ASN A 530 9.43 -20.31 16.24
N PRO A 531 10.16 -20.86 17.22
CA PRO A 531 10.90 -20.04 18.17
C PRO A 531 11.98 -19.23 17.47
N TYR A 532 12.28 -18.11 18.06
CA TYR A 532 13.48 -17.32 17.77
C TYR A 532 14.51 -17.63 18.84
N CYS A 533 15.57 -18.33 18.48
CA CYS A 533 16.68 -18.58 19.39
C CYS A 533 17.60 -17.35 19.46
N VAL A 534 18.07 -17.08 20.65
CA VAL A 534 18.95 -15.97 20.99
C VAL A 534 20.33 -16.53 21.30
N PHE A 535 21.34 -16.01 20.61
CA PHE A 535 22.73 -16.45 20.74
C PHE A 535 23.63 -15.27 21.07
N ASN A 536 24.59 -15.48 21.95
CA ASN A 536 25.75 -14.60 22.11
C ASN A 536 26.83 -15.08 21.14
N VAL A 537 27.23 -14.23 20.19
CA VAL A 537 28.15 -14.57 19.12
C VAL A 537 29.31 -13.58 19.01
N ILE A 538 30.45 -14.10 18.55
CA ILE A 538 31.63 -13.29 18.17
C ILE A 538 31.89 -13.58 16.69
N LEU A 539 31.84 -12.55 15.85
CA LEU A 539 32.14 -12.67 14.43
C LEU A 539 33.63 -12.97 14.20
N LYS A 540 33.89 -13.87 13.26
CA LYS A 540 35.25 -14.05 12.73
C LYS A 540 35.69 -12.73 12.08
N LYS A 541 36.93 -12.34 12.31
CA LYS A 541 37.58 -11.32 11.47
C LYS A 541 37.66 -11.88 10.07
N GLU A 542 37.06 -11.21 9.09
CA GLU A 542 37.38 -11.52 7.69
C GLU A 542 38.88 -11.34 7.50
N PRO A 543 39.58 -12.28 6.82
CA PRO A 543 41.01 -12.21 6.58
C PRO A 543 41.40 -10.98 5.76
#